data_4b2b9329f670c8fc66a816f285595c92
#
_entry.id   4b2b9329f670c8fc66a816f285595c92
#
_cell.length_a   1.000
_cell.length_b   1.000
_cell.length_c   1.000
_cell.angle_alpha   90.00
_cell.angle_beta   90.00
_cell.angle_gamma   90.00
#
_symmetry.space_group_name_H-M   'P 1'
#
loop_
_entity.id
_entity.type
_entity.pdbx_description
1 polymer ?
#
loop_
_entity_poly.entity_id
_entity_poly.type
_entity_poly.pdbx_seq_one_letter_code
_entity_poly.pdbx_strand_id
1 'polypeptide(L)'
;MTSRPDFAIKPTLTGAKVVLRPFSEADLPAIRAVLLDPEARILTGSVHDEATAHAPEPAGDEKLLLDWYGSRNDQPDRLDLAVTDRATGECVGEAVLNDWDPGNESCNFRILLGPGGRNRGLGTEATRLIIGYGFERLGLHRISLEVYAFNPRARRAYEKVGFRPEGVLRESLRYNGQWIDATVMSILAPEWGREADNSKELSRTGARCDS
;
A
#
# COMPACT_ATOMS: atom_id res chain seq x y z
N MET A 1 9.54 -27.08 -8.27
CA MET A 1 8.15 -26.84 -7.82
C MET A 1 8.22 -25.59 -6.93
N THR A 2 7.83 -24.45 -7.42
CA THR A 2 7.67 -23.23 -6.61
C THR A 2 6.53 -23.50 -5.61
N SER A 3 6.80 -23.36 -4.31
CA SER A 3 5.77 -23.48 -3.29
C SER A 3 4.69 -22.42 -3.61
N ARG A 4 3.40 -22.83 -3.49
CA ARG A 4 2.28 -21.89 -3.61
C ARG A 4 2.49 -20.71 -2.64
N PRO A 5 2.15 -19.48 -3.06
CA PRO A 5 2.15 -18.34 -2.15
C PRO A 5 1.37 -18.65 -0.88
N ASP A 6 1.96 -18.36 0.27
CA ASP A 6 1.32 -18.59 1.57
C ASP A 6 1.01 -17.24 2.23
N PHE A 7 -0.21 -16.77 2.01
CA PHE A 7 -0.73 -15.54 2.62
C PHE A 7 -1.17 -15.74 4.09
N ALA A 8 -1.19 -16.98 4.59
CA ALA A 8 -1.48 -17.23 6.00
C ALA A 8 -0.36 -16.72 6.92
N ILE A 9 0.88 -16.66 6.39
CA ILE A 9 2.00 -16.07 7.13
C ILE A 9 1.92 -14.54 7.03
N LYS A 10 1.73 -13.86 8.17
CA LYS A 10 1.74 -12.40 8.27
C LYS A 10 3.10 -11.95 8.81
N PRO A 11 4.01 -11.46 7.94
CA PRO A 11 5.38 -11.15 8.35
C PRO A 11 5.48 -9.81 9.09
N THR A 12 6.60 -9.64 9.81
CA THR A 12 7.09 -8.33 10.18
C THR A 12 8.24 -7.94 9.24
N LEU A 13 8.06 -6.82 8.51
CA LEU A 13 9.04 -6.30 7.56
C LEU A 13 9.61 -4.99 8.10
N THR A 14 10.91 -4.94 8.34
CA THR A 14 11.57 -3.79 8.96
C THR A 14 12.37 -3.00 7.95
N GLY A 15 12.01 -1.74 7.75
CA GLY A 15 12.73 -0.74 6.98
C GLY A 15 13.53 0.23 7.85
N ALA A 16 14.08 1.25 7.22
CA ALA A 16 14.80 2.32 7.92
C ALA A 16 13.84 3.25 8.69
N LYS A 17 12.66 3.53 8.12
CA LYS A 17 11.67 4.49 8.63
C LYS A 17 10.38 3.84 9.10
N VAL A 18 10.03 2.67 8.56
CA VAL A 18 8.78 1.98 8.87
C VAL A 18 9.01 0.54 9.30
N VAL A 19 8.05 0.03 10.06
CA VAL A 19 7.86 -1.40 10.28
C VAL A 19 6.47 -1.75 9.76
N LEU A 20 6.38 -2.75 8.88
CA LEU A 20 5.12 -3.37 8.50
C LEU A 20 4.95 -4.64 9.34
N ARG A 21 3.81 -4.79 10.00
CA ARG A 21 3.54 -5.94 10.87
C ARG A 21 2.06 -6.31 10.86
N PRO A 22 1.69 -7.51 11.31
CA PRO A 22 0.29 -7.85 11.52
C PRO A 22 -0.40 -6.81 12.40
N PHE A 23 -1.70 -6.60 12.16
CA PHE A 23 -2.53 -5.75 13.01
C PHE A 23 -2.65 -6.31 14.41
N SER A 24 -2.71 -5.41 15.38
CA SER A 24 -3.08 -5.68 16.78
C SER A 24 -4.29 -4.84 17.18
N GLU A 25 -4.97 -5.20 18.25
CA GLU A 25 -6.08 -4.42 18.78
C GLU A 25 -5.67 -2.98 19.14
N ALA A 26 -4.41 -2.79 19.54
CA ALA A 26 -3.87 -1.47 19.86
C ALA A 26 -3.78 -0.52 18.65
N ASP A 27 -3.82 -1.04 17.42
CA ASP A 27 -3.78 -0.23 16.19
C ASP A 27 -5.15 0.32 15.79
N LEU A 28 -6.23 -0.28 16.30
CA LEU A 28 -7.59 0.04 15.88
C LEU A 28 -7.97 1.52 16.01
N PRO A 29 -7.65 2.23 17.11
CA PRO A 29 -7.93 3.66 17.20
C PRO A 29 -7.19 4.48 16.14
N ALA A 30 -5.93 4.15 15.85
CA ALA A 30 -5.12 4.85 14.86
C ALA A 30 -5.63 4.58 13.43
N ILE A 31 -5.94 3.33 13.10
CA ILE A 31 -6.48 2.98 11.77
C ILE A 31 -7.86 3.60 11.54
N ARG A 32 -8.70 3.63 12.57
CA ARG A 32 -10.00 4.32 12.50
C ARG A 32 -9.82 5.80 12.19
N ALA A 33 -8.89 6.48 12.88
CA ALA A 33 -8.58 7.88 12.59
C ALA A 33 -8.09 8.10 11.16
N VAL A 34 -7.31 7.16 10.61
CA VAL A 34 -6.85 7.20 9.22
C VAL A 34 -8.00 7.02 8.23
N LEU A 35 -8.93 6.10 8.49
CA LEU A 35 -10.11 5.85 7.64
C LEU A 35 -11.12 7.00 7.67
N LEU A 36 -11.17 7.75 8.76
CA LEU A 36 -12.03 8.93 8.90
C LEU A 36 -11.36 10.22 8.44
N ASP A 37 -10.07 10.19 8.09
CA ASP A 37 -9.36 11.35 7.58
C ASP A 37 -9.93 11.77 6.21
N PRO A 38 -10.43 13.01 6.06
CA PRO A 38 -11.09 13.44 4.84
C PRO A 38 -10.20 13.33 3.58
N GLU A 39 -8.92 13.68 3.70
CA GLU A 39 -7.98 13.54 2.56
C GLU A 39 -7.80 12.07 2.16
N ALA A 40 -7.71 11.15 3.13
CA ALA A 40 -7.63 9.71 2.84
C ALA A 40 -8.88 9.23 2.10
N ARG A 41 -10.07 9.60 2.59
CA ARG A 41 -11.34 9.22 1.98
C ARG A 41 -11.48 9.73 0.55
N ILE A 42 -11.07 10.98 0.29
CA ILE A 42 -11.07 11.56 -1.05
C ILE A 42 -10.07 10.82 -1.95
N LEU A 43 -8.82 10.72 -1.52
CA LEU A 43 -7.73 10.17 -2.35
C LEU A 43 -7.88 8.68 -2.67
N THR A 44 -8.66 7.93 -1.89
CA THR A 44 -9.00 6.52 -2.15
C THR A 44 -10.30 6.34 -2.93
N GLY A 45 -11.04 7.42 -3.20
CA GLY A 45 -12.34 7.35 -3.86
C GLY A 45 -13.43 6.71 -3.00
N SER A 46 -13.25 6.68 -1.67
CA SER A 46 -14.24 6.11 -0.74
C SER A 46 -15.47 6.99 -0.57
N VAL A 47 -15.42 8.22 -1.05
CA VAL A 47 -16.49 9.21 -0.99
C VAL A 47 -16.64 9.94 -2.33
N HIS A 48 -17.82 10.47 -2.60
CA HIS A 48 -18.18 11.09 -3.88
C HIS A 48 -18.30 12.62 -3.83
N ASP A 49 -18.17 13.21 -2.65
CA ASP A 49 -18.23 14.66 -2.45
C ASP A 49 -17.51 15.08 -1.16
N GLU A 50 -17.22 16.39 -1.07
CA GLU A 50 -16.53 17.03 0.05
C GLU A 50 -17.34 16.94 1.36
N ALA A 51 -18.66 17.08 1.29
CA ALA A 51 -19.52 17.05 2.46
C ALA A 51 -19.48 15.66 3.12
N THR A 52 -19.56 14.60 2.32
CA THR A 52 -19.43 13.22 2.79
C THR A 52 -18.03 12.94 3.32
N ALA A 53 -16.97 13.52 2.70
CA ALA A 53 -15.61 13.35 3.20
C ALA A 53 -15.43 13.84 4.64
N HIS A 54 -16.09 14.95 5.00
CA HIS A 54 -16.06 15.56 6.33
C HIS A 54 -17.18 15.10 7.27
N ALA A 55 -18.09 14.24 6.80
CA ALA A 55 -19.17 13.75 7.62
C ALA A 55 -18.66 12.85 8.77
N PRO A 56 -19.27 12.92 9.95
CA PRO A 56 -18.95 12.00 11.04
C PRO A 56 -19.25 10.57 10.63
N GLU A 57 -18.58 9.63 11.30
CA GLU A 57 -18.82 8.20 11.11
C GLU A 57 -20.29 7.85 11.43
N PRO A 58 -20.96 7.06 10.58
CA PRO A 58 -22.30 6.59 10.89
C PRO A 58 -22.33 5.73 12.17
N ALA A 59 -23.43 5.82 12.92
CA ALA A 59 -23.58 5.05 14.15
C ALA A 59 -23.61 3.55 13.83
N GLY A 60 -22.76 2.79 14.51
CA GLY A 60 -22.66 1.32 14.35
C GLY A 60 -21.50 0.85 13.45
N ASP A 61 -20.88 1.71 12.67
CA ASP A 61 -19.77 1.33 11.77
C ASP A 61 -18.50 0.98 12.56
N GLU A 62 -18.32 1.49 13.77
CA GLU A 62 -17.20 1.17 14.63
C GLU A 62 -17.05 -0.34 14.88
N LYS A 63 -18.17 -1.01 15.21
CA LYS A 63 -18.13 -2.46 15.44
C LYS A 63 -17.76 -3.22 14.17
N LEU A 64 -18.33 -2.83 13.02
CA LEU A 64 -18.01 -3.45 11.73
C LEU A 64 -16.53 -3.29 11.39
N LEU A 65 -15.96 -2.14 11.69
CA LEU A 65 -14.54 -1.86 11.51
C LEU A 65 -13.67 -2.75 12.40
N LEU A 66 -14.01 -2.89 13.69
CA LEU A 66 -13.29 -3.73 14.64
C LEU A 66 -13.32 -5.20 14.20
N ASP A 67 -14.51 -5.70 13.84
CA ASP A 67 -14.70 -7.07 13.34
C ASP A 67 -13.90 -7.30 12.04
N TRP A 68 -13.91 -6.31 11.12
CA TRP A 68 -13.16 -6.36 9.88
C TRP A 68 -11.65 -6.45 10.13
N TYR A 69 -11.06 -5.54 10.89
CA TYR A 69 -9.61 -5.53 11.14
C TYR A 69 -9.18 -6.69 12.03
N GLY A 70 -10.02 -7.12 12.99
CA GLY A 70 -9.78 -8.30 13.81
C GLY A 70 -9.61 -9.59 13.00
N SER A 71 -10.31 -9.70 11.85
CA SER A 71 -10.25 -10.87 10.98
C SER A 71 -9.09 -10.85 9.96
N ARG A 72 -8.37 -9.73 9.79
CA ARG A 72 -7.37 -9.59 8.68
C ARG A 72 -6.20 -10.56 8.79
N ASN A 73 -5.75 -10.84 10.00
CA ASN A 73 -4.65 -11.76 10.21
C ASN A 73 -4.99 -13.22 9.85
N ASP A 74 -6.27 -13.58 9.83
CA ASP A 74 -6.74 -14.95 9.56
C ASP A 74 -7.08 -15.21 8.08
N GLN A 75 -7.05 -14.17 7.24
CA GLN A 75 -7.38 -14.31 5.82
C GLN A 75 -6.25 -14.97 5.03
N PRO A 76 -6.50 -16.10 4.34
CA PRO A 76 -5.44 -16.87 3.67
C PRO A 76 -5.13 -16.42 2.24
N ASP A 77 -5.85 -15.42 1.71
CA ASP A 77 -5.81 -14.96 0.31
C ASP A 77 -5.39 -13.50 0.17
N ARG A 78 -4.95 -12.88 1.26
CA ARG A 78 -4.53 -11.48 1.29
C ARG A 78 -3.50 -11.22 2.39
N LEU A 79 -2.75 -10.15 2.25
CA LEU A 79 -1.78 -9.68 3.23
C LEU A 79 -2.10 -8.24 3.60
N ASP A 80 -2.61 -8.04 4.80
CA ASP A 80 -2.88 -6.72 5.37
C ASP A 80 -1.89 -6.46 6.50
N LEU A 81 -1.09 -5.42 6.39
CA LEU A 81 -0.10 -5.05 7.39
C LEU A 81 -0.29 -3.62 7.86
N ALA A 82 -0.23 -3.42 9.16
CA ALA A 82 -0.14 -2.11 9.77
C ALA A 82 1.19 -1.44 9.38
N VAL A 83 1.13 -0.19 8.94
CA VAL A 83 2.31 0.65 8.70
C VAL A 83 2.62 1.41 9.99
N THR A 84 3.73 1.06 10.64
CA THR A 84 4.16 1.67 11.90
C THR A 84 5.35 2.59 11.64
N ASP A 85 5.28 3.84 12.10
CA ASP A 85 6.43 4.75 12.09
C ASP A 85 7.49 4.24 13.07
N ARG A 86 8.66 3.92 12.57
CA ARG A 86 9.73 3.36 13.41
C ARG A 86 10.26 4.33 14.45
N ALA A 87 10.12 5.64 14.24
CA ALA A 87 10.61 6.65 15.18
C ALA A 87 9.70 6.80 16.42
N THR A 88 8.38 6.60 16.24
CA THR A 88 7.38 6.79 17.31
C THR A 88 6.77 5.48 17.81
N GLY A 89 6.82 4.42 17.00
CA GLY A 89 6.11 3.16 17.25
C GLY A 89 4.62 3.23 16.92
N GLU A 90 4.10 4.35 16.44
CA GLU A 90 2.69 4.56 16.17
C GLU A 90 2.26 3.96 14.83
N CYS A 91 1.08 3.35 14.77
CA CYS A 91 0.44 2.96 13.54
C CYS A 91 -0.03 4.22 12.78
N VAL A 92 0.41 4.37 11.54
CA VAL A 92 0.12 5.53 10.68
C VAL A 92 -0.69 5.16 9.43
N GLY A 93 -1.06 3.88 9.28
CA GLY A 93 -1.84 3.41 8.15
C GLY A 93 -1.71 1.92 7.90
N GLU A 94 -2.03 1.52 6.68
CA GLU A 94 -1.98 0.12 6.23
C GLU A 94 -1.34 -0.02 4.84
N ALA A 95 -0.74 -1.19 4.58
CA ALA A 95 -0.29 -1.63 3.27
C ALA A 95 -0.85 -3.03 3.00
N VAL A 96 -1.43 -3.24 1.83
CA VAL A 96 -2.24 -4.43 1.53
C VAL A 96 -1.88 -5.02 0.17
N LEU A 97 -1.74 -6.35 0.12
CA LEU A 97 -1.86 -7.15 -1.10
C LEU A 97 -3.17 -7.94 -1.02
N ASN A 98 -4.06 -7.75 -1.97
CA ASN A 98 -5.38 -8.40 -2.03
C ASN A 98 -5.69 -8.85 -3.47
N ASP A 99 -6.90 -9.38 -3.66
CA ASP A 99 -7.36 -9.87 -4.96
C ASP A 99 -6.36 -10.88 -5.57
N TRP A 100 -5.95 -11.84 -4.73
CA TRP A 100 -5.03 -12.91 -5.13
C TRP A 100 -5.62 -13.78 -6.24
N ASP A 101 -4.96 -13.78 -7.40
CA ASP A 101 -5.24 -14.67 -8.52
C ASP A 101 -4.14 -15.74 -8.63
N PRO A 102 -4.40 -16.97 -8.17
CA PRO A 102 -3.40 -18.04 -8.20
C PRO A 102 -3.08 -18.52 -9.62
N GLY A 103 -3.97 -18.30 -10.59
CA GLY A 103 -3.76 -18.71 -11.99
C GLY A 103 -2.78 -17.80 -12.71
N ASN A 104 -2.75 -16.53 -12.34
CA ASN A 104 -1.89 -15.50 -12.91
C ASN A 104 -0.75 -15.07 -11.96
N GLU A 105 -0.64 -15.67 -10.78
CA GLU A 105 0.35 -15.29 -9.74
C GLU A 105 0.34 -13.77 -9.50
N SER A 106 -0.85 -13.17 -9.40
CA SER A 106 -1.01 -11.72 -9.34
C SER A 106 -1.84 -11.26 -8.16
N CYS A 107 -1.57 -10.02 -7.72
CA CYS A 107 -2.32 -9.32 -6.68
C CYS A 107 -2.56 -7.86 -7.06
N ASN A 108 -3.56 -7.27 -6.43
CA ASN A 108 -3.70 -5.83 -6.32
C ASN A 108 -2.95 -5.31 -5.08
N PHE A 109 -2.36 -4.13 -5.19
CA PHE A 109 -1.71 -3.42 -4.08
C PHE A 109 -2.49 -2.17 -3.70
N ARG A 110 -2.62 -1.95 -2.39
CA ARG A 110 -3.24 -0.77 -1.82
C ARG A 110 -2.43 -0.28 -0.63
N ILE A 111 -2.34 1.04 -0.47
CA ILE A 111 -1.77 1.69 0.71
C ILE A 111 -2.64 2.85 1.16
N LEU A 112 -2.84 2.97 2.45
CA LEU A 112 -3.56 4.06 3.09
C LEU A 112 -2.71 4.63 4.22
N LEU A 113 -2.48 5.94 4.20
CA LEU A 113 -1.74 6.64 5.25
C LEU A 113 -2.50 7.84 5.76
N GLY A 114 -2.57 7.96 7.06
CA GLY A 114 -3.07 9.15 7.74
C GLY A 114 -2.08 10.33 7.70
N PRO A 115 -2.49 11.48 8.26
CA PRO A 115 -1.66 12.70 8.28
C PRO A 115 -0.26 12.48 8.85
N GLY A 116 -0.12 11.69 9.91
CA GLY A 116 1.15 11.36 10.55
C GLY A 116 2.13 10.57 9.66
N GLY A 117 1.61 9.84 8.66
CA GLY A 117 2.42 9.01 7.75
C GLY A 117 2.80 9.67 6.43
N ARG A 118 2.17 10.82 6.09
CA ARG A 118 2.33 11.47 4.78
C ARG A 118 3.56 12.38 4.73
N ASN A 119 4.08 12.61 3.50
CA ASN A 119 5.15 13.57 3.17
C ASN A 119 6.51 13.33 3.89
N ARG A 120 6.72 12.16 4.51
CA ARG A 120 7.92 11.78 5.26
C ARG A 120 8.70 10.63 4.59
N GLY A 121 8.22 10.15 3.44
CA GLY A 121 8.79 9.02 2.71
C GLY A 121 8.36 7.65 3.24
N LEU A 122 7.54 7.60 4.30
CA LEU A 122 7.08 6.34 4.91
C LEU A 122 6.30 5.48 3.92
N GLY A 123 5.40 6.10 3.11
CA GLY A 123 4.62 5.38 2.11
C GLY A 123 5.46 4.73 1.01
N THR A 124 6.50 5.41 0.53
CA THR A 124 7.39 4.84 -0.50
C THR A 124 8.17 3.66 0.05
N GLU A 125 8.67 3.75 1.29
CA GLU A 125 9.39 2.64 1.91
C GLU A 125 8.45 1.47 2.24
N ALA A 126 7.27 1.73 2.80
CA ALA A 126 6.25 0.72 3.06
C ALA A 126 5.85 -0.03 1.77
N THR A 127 5.61 0.71 0.69
CA THR A 127 5.34 0.12 -0.63
C THR A 127 6.49 -0.80 -1.06
N ARG A 128 7.75 -0.33 -0.99
CA ARG A 128 8.91 -1.13 -1.37
C ARG A 128 9.04 -2.43 -0.58
N LEU A 129 8.80 -2.38 0.72
CA LEU A 129 8.89 -3.56 1.61
C LEU A 129 7.84 -4.63 1.26
N ILE A 130 6.57 -4.24 1.12
CA ILE A 130 5.50 -5.21 0.85
C ILE A 130 5.57 -5.76 -0.57
N ILE A 131 5.94 -4.94 -1.56
CA ILE A 131 6.15 -5.37 -2.95
C ILE A 131 7.33 -6.36 -3.04
N GLY A 132 8.45 -6.06 -2.35
CA GLY A 132 9.58 -6.98 -2.25
C GLY A 132 9.18 -8.31 -1.65
N TYR A 133 8.42 -8.31 -0.56
CA TYR A 133 7.89 -9.54 0.04
C TYR A 133 6.99 -10.31 -0.93
N GLY A 134 6.12 -9.61 -1.67
CA GLY A 134 5.27 -10.19 -2.70
C GLY A 134 6.05 -10.97 -3.75
N PHE A 135 7.13 -10.41 -4.28
CA PHE A 135 7.96 -11.08 -5.28
C PHE A 135 8.89 -12.14 -4.69
N GLU A 136 9.59 -11.82 -3.61
CA GLU A 136 10.69 -12.64 -3.10
C GLU A 136 10.22 -13.82 -2.22
N ARG A 137 9.06 -13.67 -1.57
CA ARG A 137 8.53 -14.66 -0.61
C ARG A 137 7.23 -15.29 -1.06
N LEU A 138 6.30 -14.49 -1.59
CA LEU A 138 5.04 -15.03 -2.10
C LEU A 138 5.17 -15.56 -3.54
N GLY A 139 6.26 -15.22 -4.27
CA GLY A 139 6.49 -15.68 -5.63
C GLY A 139 5.49 -15.10 -6.63
N LEU A 140 4.97 -13.91 -6.37
CA LEU A 140 4.07 -13.23 -7.31
C LEU A 140 4.82 -12.91 -8.60
N HIS A 141 4.12 -12.97 -9.73
CA HIS A 141 4.63 -12.53 -11.03
C HIS A 141 4.29 -11.06 -11.31
N ARG A 142 3.11 -10.61 -10.86
CA ARG A 142 2.58 -9.27 -11.14
C ARG A 142 1.90 -8.68 -9.92
N ILE A 143 2.15 -7.39 -9.68
CA ILE A 143 1.40 -6.60 -8.70
C ILE A 143 0.91 -5.34 -9.40
N SER A 144 -0.39 -5.05 -9.31
CA SER A 144 -1.03 -3.90 -9.94
C SER A 144 -1.72 -3.00 -8.93
N LEU A 145 -2.04 -1.79 -9.35
CA LEU A 145 -2.79 -0.80 -8.56
C LEU A 145 -3.51 0.17 -9.48
N GLU A 146 -4.45 0.90 -8.92
CA GLU A 146 -5.07 2.07 -9.55
C GLU A 146 -4.78 3.32 -8.73
N VAL A 147 -4.60 4.44 -9.40
CA VAL A 147 -4.42 5.74 -8.77
C VAL A 147 -5.22 6.81 -9.51
N TYR A 148 -6.08 7.53 -8.78
CA TYR A 148 -6.89 8.61 -9.34
C TYR A 148 -6.04 9.81 -9.76
N ALA A 149 -6.47 10.52 -10.81
CA ALA A 149 -5.75 11.64 -11.42
C ALA A 149 -5.46 12.77 -10.42
N PHE A 150 -6.30 12.96 -9.40
CA PHE A 150 -6.10 13.97 -8.35
C PHE A 150 -5.09 13.54 -7.27
N ASN A 151 -4.49 12.34 -7.35
CA ASN A 151 -3.45 11.86 -6.41
C ASN A 151 -2.06 11.72 -7.05
N PRO A 152 -1.48 12.80 -7.61
CA PRO A 152 -0.16 12.73 -8.24
C PRO A 152 0.97 12.41 -7.25
N ARG A 153 0.74 12.62 -5.95
CA ARG A 153 1.69 12.27 -4.89
C ARG A 153 1.87 10.76 -4.78
N ALA A 154 0.77 10.01 -4.73
CA ALA A 154 0.82 8.55 -4.68
C ALA A 154 1.41 7.99 -5.97
N ARG A 155 1.00 8.48 -7.14
CA ARG A 155 1.57 8.09 -8.43
C ARG A 155 3.09 8.20 -8.45
N ARG A 156 3.64 9.35 -8.05
CA ARG A 156 5.11 9.53 -7.96
C ARG A 156 5.78 8.58 -6.97
N ALA A 157 5.10 8.23 -5.87
CA ALA A 157 5.63 7.26 -4.92
C ALA A 157 5.70 5.85 -5.54
N TYR A 158 4.69 5.46 -6.30
CA TYR A 158 4.65 4.17 -7.00
C TYR A 158 5.70 4.10 -8.12
N GLU A 159 5.84 5.16 -8.92
CA GLU A 159 6.90 5.27 -9.94
C GLU A 159 8.31 5.10 -9.34
N LYS A 160 8.57 5.68 -8.15
CA LYS A 160 9.85 5.51 -7.42
C LYS A 160 10.10 4.09 -6.92
N VAL A 161 9.07 3.27 -6.79
CA VAL A 161 9.19 1.85 -6.42
C VAL A 161 9.36 0.97 -7.65
N GLY A 162 9.09 1.50 -8.85
CA GLY A 162 9.24 0.78 -10.12
C GLY A 162 7.92 0.45 -10.80
N PHE A 163 6.78 0.90 -10.27
CA PHE A 163 5.51 0.75 -10.98
C PHE A 163 5.49 1.58 -12.26
N ARG A 164 4.95 0.99 -13.32
CA ARG A 164 4.80 1.63 -14.64
C ARG A 164 3.32 1.79 -14.99
N PRO A 165 2.92 2.91 -15.60
CA PRO A 165 1.56 3.08 -16.10
C PRO A 165 1.32 2.14 -17.28
N GLU A 166 0.13 1.51 -17.31
CA GLU A 166 -0.30 0.61 -18.38
C GLU A 166 -1.47 1.18 -19.18
N GLY A 167 -2.28 2.05 -18.55
CA GLY A 167 -3.44 2.63 -19.20
C GLY A 167 -4.20 3.58 -18.28
N VAL A 168 -5.25 4.15 -18.84
CA VAL A 168 -6.15 5.06 -18.12
C VAL A 168 -7.56 4.51 -18.19
N LEU A 169 -8.16 4.32 -17.04
CA LEU A 169 -9.60 4.10 -16.88
C LEU A 169 -10.26 5.48 -16.92
N ARG A 170 -10.91 5.79 -18.04
CA ARG A 170 -11.57 7.07 -18.20
C ARG A 170 -12.81 7.12 -17.34
N GLU A 171 -13.03 8.26 -16.64
CA GLU A 171 -14.25 8.55 -15.90
C GLU A 171 -14.58 7.47 -14.85
N SER A 172 -13.56 6.91 -14.19
CA SER A 172 -13.71 5.76 -13.27
C SER A 172 -14.28 6.15 -11.90
N LEU A 173 -14.22 7.42 -11.51
CA LEU A 173 -14.80 7.94 -10.27
C LEU A 173 -15.59 9.22 -10.57
N ARG A 174 -16.73 9.38 -9.91
CA ARG A 174 -17.45 10.66 -9.88
C ARG A 174 -17.22 11.33 -8.52
N TYR A 175 -16.58 12.52 -8.53
CA TYR A 175 -16.31 13.29 -7.32
C TYR A 175 -16.72 14.75 -7.51
N ASN A 176 -17.51 15.34 -6.59
CA ASN A 176 -18.10 16.68 -6.67
C ASN A 176 -18.75 16.98 -8.03
N GLY A 177 -19.46 15.99 -8.58
CA GLY A 177 -20.13 16.11 -9.87
C GLY A 177 -19.23 15.99 -11.10
N GLN A 178 -17.91 15.90 -10.94
CA GLN A 178 -16.92 15.72 -12.01
C GLN A 178 -16.52 14.26 -12.16
N TRP A 179 -16.26 13.83 -13.39
CA TRP A 179 -15.71 12.53 -13.69
C TRP A 179 -14.18 12.57 -13.62
N ILE A 180 -13.60 11.61 -12.92
CA ILE A 180 -12.16 11.53 -12.64
C ILE A 180 -11.59 10.25 -13.23
N ASP A 181 -10.50 10.37 -13.97
CA ASP A 181 -9.77 9.23 -14.51
C ASP A 181 -8.94 8.55 -13.43
N ALA A 182 -8.68 7.25 -13.61
CA ALA A 182 -7.66 6.53 -12.85
C ALA A 182 -6.58 5.97 -13.77
N THR A 183 -5.32 6.04 -13.35
CA THR A 183 -4.22 5.37 -14.02
C THR A 183 -4.05 3.98 -13.42
N VAL A 184 -4.09 2.95 -14.27
CA VAL A 184 -3.67 1.58 -13.90
C VAL A 184 -2.16 1.52 -13.99
N MET A 185 -1.53 1.02 -12.95
CA MET A 185 -0.08 0.82 -12.90
C MET A 185 0.25 -0.60 -12.45
N SER A 186 1.38 -1.13 -12.88
CA SER A 186 1.88 -2.42 -12.44
C SER A 186 3.39 -2.46 -12.32
N ILE A 187 3.88 -3.49 -11.64
CA ILE A 187 5.28 -3.90 -11.60
C ILE A 187 5.34 -5.42 -11.76
N LEU A 188 6.32 -5.91 -12.49
CA LEU A 188 6.53 -7.34 -12.77
C LEU A 188 7.77 -7.86 -12.03
N ALA A 189 7.75 -9.13 -11.62
CA ALA A 189 8.87 -9.78 -10.95
C ALA A 189 10.23 -9.60 -11.66
N PRO A 190 10.33 -9.72 -13.02
CA PRO A 190 11.60 -9.47 -13.72
C PRO A 190 12.09 -8.01 -13.66
N GLU A 191 11.22 -7.05 -13.37
CA GLU A 191 11.58 -5.64 -13.25
C GLU A 191 12.11 -5.34 -11.85
N TRP A 192 11.53 -5.98 -10.80
CA TRP A 192 11.98 -5.86 -9.42
C TRP A 192 13.44 -6.25 -9.24
N GLY A 193 13.87 -7.37 -9.83
CA GLY A 193 15.27 -7.84 -9.74
C GLY A 193 16.30 -6.87 -10.34
N ARG A 194 15.96 -6.17 -11.41
CA ARG A 194 16.87 -5.21 -12.08
C ARG A 194 17.12 -3.96 -11.26
N GLU A 195 16.13 -3.47 -10.51
CA GLU A 195 16.33 -2.31 -9.62
C GLU A 195 17.21 -2.64 -8.41
N ALA A 196 17.10 -3.86 -7.88
CA ALA A 196 17.94 -4.33 -6.78
C ALA A 196 19.42 -4.44 -7.18
N ASP A 197 19.71 -4.86 -8.41
CA ASP A 197 21.08 -4.95 -8.93
C ASP A 197 21.70 -3.58 -9.23
N ASN A 198 20.95 -2.66 -9.84
CA ASN A 198 21.39 -1.28 -10.06
C ASN A 198 21.70 -0.54 -8.74
N SER A 199 20.91 -0.76 -7.70
CA SER A 199 21.12 -0.15 -6.38
C SER A 199 22.38 -0.67 -5.70
N LYS A 200 22.73 -1.96 -5.89
CA LYS A 200 23.95 -2.57 -5.36
C LYS A 200 25.21 -2.11 -6.13
N GLU A 201 25.08 -1.87 -7.41
CA GLU A 201 26.18 -1.43 -8.26
C GLU A 201 26.57 0.04 -8.00
N LEU A 202 25.57 0.92 -7.81
CA LEU A 202 25.76 2.31 -7.41
C LEU A 202 26.40 2.45 -6.01
N SER A 203 26.02 1.59 -5.06
CA SER A 203 26.64 1.59 -3.73
C SER A 203 28.08 1.06 -3.72
N ARG A 204 28.45 0.19 -4.66
CA ARG A 204 29.85 -0.29 -4.83
C ARG A 204 30.74 0.71 -5.53
N THR A 205 30.19 1.53 -6.43
CA THR A 205 30.97 2.53 -7.19
C THR A 205 31.24 3.78 -6.36
N GLY A 206 30.32 4.16 -5.45
CA GLY A 206 30.50 5.29 -4.53
C GLY A 206 31.54 5.07 -3.44
N ALA A 207 31.93 3.83 -3.16
CA ALA A 207 32.92 3.49 -2.13
C ALA A 207 34.39 3.48 -2.64
N ARG A 208 34.64 3.82 -3.91
CA ARG A 208 35.99 3.78 -4.52
C ARG A 208 36.62 5.15 -4.80
N CYS A 209 36.05 6.23 -4.32
CA CYS A 209 36.55 7.60 -4.57
C CYS A 209 37.17 8.30 -3.36
N ASP A 210 37.56 7.58 -2.31
CA ASP A 210 38.33 8.14 -1.21
C ASP A 210 39.55 7.23 -0.95
N SER A 211 40.60 7.44 -1.74
CA SER A 211 41.96 6.96 -1.44
C SER A 211 43.00 7.90 -2.07
#